data_d6e46eae30aefec6e6a0338bf50d3141
#
_entry.id   d6e46eae30aefec6e6a0338bf50d3141
#
_cell.length_a   1.000
_cell.length_b   1.000
_cell.length_c   1.000
_cell.angle_alpha   90.00
_cell.angle_beta   90.00
_cell.angle_gamma   90.00
#
_symmetry.space_group_name_H-M   'P 1'
#
loop_
_entity.id
_entity.type
_entity.pdbx_description
1 polymer ?
#
loop_
_entity_poly.entity_id
_entity_poly.type
_entity_poly.pdbx_seq_one_letter_code
_entity_poly.pdbx_strand_id
1 'polypeptide(L)'
;LCSLAPLQKRLAMLVEIPFDSQGAPGKPRFAPIVMQSWGRLIYEDVQHFFDNPGQKILARGKNPLRDADQIGKMLGDAHELYKILARVRKERGTLDFDLPEPQYSFAEDGSITGVRNAERNDAHKLIEEFMIAANEAVARHLSTSKIPFLYRVHPAPEETRLAALFATLQATAVENLPAGIIKNGQPAENAL
;
A
#
# COMPACT_ATOMS: atom_id res chain seq x y z
N LEU A 1 -19.92 13.97 -0.21
CA LEU A 1 -20.75 12.74 -0.12
C LEU A 1 -19.90 11.50 0.21
N CYS A 2 -18.68 11.37 -0.33
CA CYS A 2 -17.85 10.17 -0.18
C CYS A 2 -16.90 10.18 1.04
N SER A 3 -16.90 11.24 1.85
CA SER A 3 -16.04 11.34 3.03
C SER A 3 -16.52 10.42 4.16
N LEU A 4 -15.63 9.57 4.67
CA LEU A 4 -15.86 8.72 5.84
C LEU A 4 -15.56 9.52 7.14
N ALA A 5 -16.32 10.59 7.36
CA ALA A 5 -16.13 11.49 8.50
C ALA A 5 -16.21 10.70 9.84
N PRO A 6 -15.32 11.01 10.83
CA PRO A 6 -15.32 10.34 12.11
C PRO A 6 -16.65 10.42 12.83
N LEU A 7 -17.02 9.35 13.52
CA LEU A 7 -18.23 9.23 14.36
C LEU A 7 -19.57 9.47 13.62
N GLN A 8 -19.56 9.50 12.29
CA GLN A 8 -20.76 9.65 11.46
C GLN A 8 -21.04 8.35 10.69
N LYS A 9 -22.33 7.99 10.62
CA LYS A 9 -22.75 6.86 9.80
C LYS A 9 -22.64 7.24 8.32
N ARG A 10 -22.03 6.36 7.52
CA ARG A 10 -21.82 6.52 6.08
C ARG A 10 -22.13 5.24 5.34
N LEU A 11 -22.69 5.36 4.15
CA LEU A 11 -22.79 4.23 3.22
C LEU A 11 -21.41 3.94 2.65
N ALA A 12 -21.04 2.66 2.58
CA ALA A 12 -19.78 2.21 2.02
C ALA A 12 -19.93 0.84 1.36
N MET A 13 -18.96 0.47 0.54
CA MET A 13 -18.79 -0.90 0.05
C MET A 13 -17.74 -1.59 0.91
N LEU A 14 -18.09 -2.78 1.40
CA LEU A 14 -17.19 -3.65 2.14
C LEU A 14 -16.56 -4.66 1.20
N VAL A 15 -15.25 -4.82 1.30
CA VAL A 15 -14.51 -5.99 0.81
C VAL A 15 -13.88 -6.66 2.03
N GLU A 16 -14.31 -7.86 2.34
CA GLU A 16 -13.78 -8.67 3.44
C GLU A 16 -12.99 -9.84 2.86
N ILE A 17 -11.72 -9.94 3.21
CA ILE A 17 -10.80 -10.92 2.65
C ILE A 17 -10.15 -11.67 3.81
N PRO A 18 -10.44 -12.96 4.03
CA PRO A 18 -9.69 -13.76 4.98
C PRO A 18 -8.30 -14.08 4.41
N PHE A 19 -7.29 -14.04 5.26
CA PHE A 19 -5.93 -14.47 4.91
C PHE A 19 -5.51 -15.60 5.86
N ASP A 20 -4.76 -16.56 5.34
CA ASP A 20 -4.10 -17.54 6.16
C ASP A 20 -2.77 -17.01 6.73
N SER A 21 -2.10 -17.81 7.55
CA SER A 21 -0.83 -17.44 8.18
C SER A 21 0.33 -17.26 7.18
N GLN A 22 0.16 -17.69 5.95
CA GLN A 22 1.15 -17.50 4.87
C GLN A 22 0.83 -16.30 3.98
N GLY A 23 -0.32 -15.63 4.20
CA GLY A 23 -0.77 -14.49 3.41
C GLY A 23 -1.54 -14.87 2.15
N ALA A 24 -1.95 -16.14 2.01
CA ALA A 24 -2.80 -16.53 0.90
C ALA A 24 -4.25 -16.07 1.15
N PRO A 25 -4.88 -15.36 0.17
CA PRO A 25 -6.23 -14.87 0.33
C PRO A 25 -7.25 -16.00 0.14
N GLY A 26 -8.19 -16.08 1.07
CA GLY A 26 -9.39 -16.92 0.93
C GLY A 26 -10.47 -16.27 0.06
N LYS A 27 -11.69 -16.83 0.11
CA LYS A 27 -12.82 -16.32 -0.67
C LYS A 27 -13.29 -14.97 -0.13
N PRO A 28 -13.25 -13.89 -0.93
CA PRO A 28 -13.69 -12.58 -0.48
C PRO A 28 -15.21 -12.48 -0.40
N ARG A 29 -15.69 -11.61 0.50
CA ARG A 29 -17.09 -11.21 0.61
C ARG A 29 -17.25 -9.74 0.26
N PHE A 30 -18.25 -9.40 -0.52
CA PHE A 30 -18.60 -8.04 -0.92
C PHE A 30 -20.00 -7.70 -0.42
N ALA A 31 -20.18 -6.51 0.16
CA ALA A 31 -21.49 -6.06 0.61
C ALA A 31 -21.59 -4.54 0.67
N PRO A 32 -22.74 -3.94 0.35
CA PRO A 32 -23.05 -2.59 0.75
C PRO A 32 -23.28 -2.57 2.27
N ILE A 33 -22.71 -1.60 2.96
CA ILE A 33 -22.79 -1.48 4.41
C ILE A 33 -23.08 -0.06 4.85
N VAL A 34 -23.52 0.09 6.10
CA VAL A 34 -23.47 1.34 6.85
C VAL A 34 -22.33 1.21 7.84
N MET A 35 -21.31 2.04 7.70
CA MET A 35 -20.17 2.08 8.63
C MET A 35 -20.16 3.37 9.45
N GLN A 36 -19.47 3.32 10.58
CA GLN A 36 -19.14 4.48 11.39
C GLN A 36 -17.66 4.41 11.77
N SER A 37 -16.87 5.37 11.30
CA SER A 37 -15.45 5.44 11.65
C SER A 37 -15.28 5.82 13.12
N TRP A 38 -14.38 5.15 13.83
CA TRP A 38 -14.09 5.39 15.24
C TRP A 38 -13.07 6.49 15.48
N GLY A 39 -12.45 6.96 14.44
CA GLY A 39 -11.49 8.04 14.51
C GLY A 39 -10.81 8.30 13.17
N ARG A 40 -10.16 9.44 13.07
CA ARG A 40 -9.27 9.78 11.96
C ARG A 40 -7.85 9.73 12.46
N LEU A 41 -7.07 8.84 11.88
CA LEU A 41 -5.64 8.70 12.14
C LEU A 41 -4.85 9.37 11.01
N ILE A 42 -3.65 9.80 11.32
CA ILE A 42 -2.65 10.28 10.35
C ILE A 42 -1.45 9.33 10.36
N TYR A 43 -0.71 9.28 9.27
CA TYR A 43 0.38 8.32 9.11
C TYR A 43 1.49 8.48 10.16
N GLU A 44 1.79 9.71 10.55
CA GLU A 44 2.79 10.03 11.55
C GLU A 44 2.43 9.47 12.93
N ASP A 45 1.15 9.56 13.33
CA ASP A 45 0.69 9.01 14.61
C ASP A 45 0.70 7.48 14.61
N VAL A 46 0.30 6.87 13.49
CA VAL A 46 0.32 5.41 13.33
C VAL A 46 1.75 4.89 13.30
N GLN A 47 2.67 5.57 12.59
CA GLN A 47 4.09 5.19 12.57
C GLN A 47 4.70 5.30 13.95
N HIS A 48 4.43 6.40 14.68
CA HIS A 48 4.90 6.55 16.05
C HIS A 48 4.41 5.42 16.96
N PHE A 49 3.16 4.97 16.78
CA PHE A 49 2.61 3.81 17.50
C PHE A 49 3.36 2.52 17.16
N PHE A 50 3.70 2.29 15.88
CA PHE A 50 4.46 1.10 15.47
C PHE A 50 5.90 1.11 16.01
N ASP A 51 6.54 2.27 16.06
CA ASP A 51 7.91 2.45 16.56
C ASP A 51 8.01 2.33 18.09
N ASN A 52 6.88 2.49 18.79
CA ASN A 52 6.82 2.46 20.26
C ASN A 52 5.82 1.43 20.78
N PRO A 53 6.13 0.13 20.68
CA PRO A 53 5.24 -0.95 21.12
C PRO A 53 4.86 -0.79 22.60
N GLY A 54 3.56 -0.91 22.89
CA GLY A 54 3.02 -0.78 24.25
C GLY A 54 2.54 0.62 24.62
N GLN A 55 2.78 1.63 23.79
CA GLN A 55 2.15 2.94 23.97
C GLN A 55 0.72 2.94 23.41
N LYS A 56 -0.11 3.83 23.95
CA LYS A 56 -1.45 4.06 23.40
C LYS A 56 -1.37 4.88 22.12
N ILE A 57 -2.23 4.55 21.16
CA ILE A 57 -2.37 5.40 19.98
C ILE A 57 -2.89 6.79 20.39
N LEU A 58 -2.20 7.81 19.95
CA LEU A 58 -2.57 9.21 20.19
C LEU A 58 -3.15 9.78 18.89
N ALA A 59 -4.28 10.47 18.97
CA ALA A 59 -4.77 11.28 17.88
C ALA A 59 -4.31 12.72 18.08
N ARG A 60 -3.40 13.20 17.22
CA ARG A 60 -3.04 14.62 17.18
C ARG A 60 -4.16 15.37 16.47
N GLY A 61 -4.93 16.18 17.20
CA GLY A 61 -5.96 17.02 16.61
C GLY A 61 -7.31 17.01 17.31
N LYS A 62 -8.30 17.67 16.72
CA LYS A 62 -9.63 17.91 17.30
C LYS A 62 -10.58 16.69 17.23
N ASN A 63 -10.15 15.56 16.64
CA ASN A 63 -11.00 14.39 16.46
C ASN A 63 -10.72 13.34 17.52
N PRO A 64 -11.60 13.13 18.50
CA PRO A 64 -11.43 12.10 19.52
C PRO A 64 -11.50 10.70 18.89
N LEU A 65 -10.69 9.78 19.39
CA LEU A 65 -10.83 8.37 19.11
C LEU A 65 -11.94 7.82 20.01
N ARG A 66 -12.79 6.96 19.46
CA ARG A 66 -13.87 6.33 20.26
C ARG A 66 -13.33 5.38 21.31
N ASP A 67 -12.32 4.58 20.95
CA ASP A 67 -11.68 3.60 21.81
C ASP A 67 -10.23 3.40 21.37
N ALA A 68 -9.30 4.06 22.06
CA ALA A 68 -7.89 4.04 21.69
C ALA A 68 -7.25 2.65 21.89
N ASP A 69 -7.68 1.89 22.89
CA ASP A 69 -7.10 0.58 23.20
C ASP A 69 -7.52 -0.45 22.13
N GLN A 70 -8.79 -0.43 21.70
CA GLN A 70 -9.26 -1.30 20.63
C GLN A 70 -8.68 -0.92 19.28
N ILE A 71 -8.53 0.39 19.00
CA ILE A 71 -7.86 0.88 17.78
C ILE A 71 -6.39 0.45 17.78
N GLY A 72 -5.69 0.56 18.91
CA GLY A 72 -4.30 0.10 19.03
C GLY A 72 -4.15 -1.39 18.76
N LYS A 73 -5.05 -2.23 19.30
CA LYS A 73 -5.06 -3.66 19.01
C LYS A 73 -5.28 -3.93 17.50
N MET A 74 -6.28 -3.31 16.91
CA MET A 74 -6.55 -3.42 15.47
C MET A 74 -5.33 -3.00 14.62
N LEU A 75 -4.64 -1.92 15.00
CA LEU A 75 -3.43 -1.47 14.30
C LEU A 75 -2.27 -2.48 14.44
N GLY A 76 -2.12 -3.12 15.61
CA GLY A 76 -1.15 -4.18 15.80
C GLY A 76 -1.41 -5.36 14.88
N ASP A 77 -2.66 -5.87 14.86
CA ASP A 77 -3.07 -6.98 14.00
C ASP A 77 -2.89 -6.61 12.51
N ALA A 78 -3.23 -5.37 12.14
CA ALA A 78 -3.07 -4.86 10.78
C ALA A 78 -1.58 -4.76 10.36
N HIS A 79 -0.70 -4.33 11.27
CA HIS A 79 0.74 -4.25 11.03
C HIS A 79 1.36 -5.64 10.83
N GLU A 80 0.90 -6.63 11.58
CA GLU A 80 1.33 -8.01 11.38
C GLU A 80 0.90 -8.57 10.03
N LEU A 81 -0.36 -8.36 9.65
CA LEU A 81 -0.86 -8.75 8.33
C LEU A 81 -0.10 -8.04 7.20
N TYR A 82 0.16 -6.74 7.36
CA TYR A 82 0.98 -5.98 6.40
C TYR A 82 2.34 -6.64 6.14
N LYS A 83 3.06 -7.03 7.21
CA LYS A 83 4.37 -7.68 7.08
C LYS A 83 4.30 -8.99 6.30
N ILE A 84 3.24 -9.77 6.53
CA ILE A 84 3.00 -11.01 5.78
C ILE A 84 2.76 -10.71 4.30
N LEU A 85 1.86 -9.76 3.98
CA LEU A 85 1.53 -9.40 2.60
C LEU A 85 2.75 -8.82 1.85
N ALA A 86 3.50 -7.93 2.48
CA ALA A 86 4.71 -7.34 1.92
C ALA A 86 5.77 -8.40 1.61
N ARG A 87 5.95 -9.40 2.50
CA ARG A 87 6.83 -10.54 2.25
C ARG A 87 6.38 -11.33 1.03
N VAL A 88 5.10 -11.72 0.96
CA VAL A 88 4.55 -12.47 -0.18
C VAL A 88 4.72 -11.70 -1.49
N ARG A 89 4.49 -10.38 -1.46
CA ARG A 89 4.68 -9.51 -2.63
C ARG A 89 6.15 -9.46 -3.07
N LYS A 90 7.07 -9.37 -2.13
CA LYS A 90 8.52 -9.42 -2.41
C LYS A 90 8.95 -10.75 -3.01
N GLU A 91 8.44 -11.88 -2.48
CA GLU A 91 8.71 -13.22 -3.00
C GLU A 91 8.17 -13.42 -4.43
N ARG A 92 7.09 -12.70 -4.81
CA ARG A 92 6.58 -12.66 -6.18
C ARG A 92 7.45 -11.85 -7.15
N GLY A 93 8.49 -11.18 -6.67
CA GLY A 93 9.42 -10.39 -7.49
C GLY A 93 9.03 -8.92 -7.66
N THR A 94 8.16 -8.38 -6.82
CA THR A 94 7.84 -6.94 -6.87
C THR A 94 9.06 -6.11 -6.49
N LEU A 95 9.39 -5.13 -7.34
CA LEU A 95 10.41 -4.14 -7.06
C LEU A 95 9.82 -3.01 -6.21
N ASP A 96 10.43 -2.73 -5.08
CA ASP A 96 10.06 -1.61 -4.21
C ASP A 96 11.10 -0.49 -4.39
N PHE A 97 10.71 0.58 -5.10
CA PHE A 97 11.56 1.74 -5.30
C PHE A 97 11.20 2.83 -4.29
N ASP A 98 12.17 3.22 -3.49
CA ASP A 98 12.05 4.38 -2.61
C ASP A 98 12.49 5.64 -3.38
N LEU A 99 11.62 6.11 -4.27
CA LEU A 99 11.87 7.32 -5.03
C LEU A 99 11.51 8.55 -4.18
N PRO A 100 12.41 9.54 -4.10
CA PRO A 100 12.14 10.76 -3.35
C PRO A 100 10.99 11.53 -3.99
N GLU A 101 9.93 11.75 -3.22
CA GLU A 101 8.75 12.51 -3.64
C GLU A 101 8.77 13.89 -2.96
N PRO A 102 8.98 15.00 -3.71
CA PRO A 102 9.11 16.31 -3.10
C PRO A 102 7.75 16.79 -2.57
N GLN A 103 7.71 17.17 -1.30
CA GLN A 103 6.59 17.88 -0.68
C GLN A 103 6.96 19.34 -0.49
N TYR A 104 6.10 20.24 -0.95
CA TYR A 104 6.26 21.68 -0.86
C TYR A 104 5.47 22.24 0.33
N SER A 105 6.11 23.10 1.10
CA SER A 105 5.44 23.91 2.11
C SER A 105 5.16 25.31 1.53
N PHE A 106 3.98 25.86 1.84
CA PHE A 106 3.54 27.13 1.31
C PHE A 106 3.28 28.11 2.45
N ALA A 107 3.60 29.38 2.26
CA ALA A 107 3.16 30.49 3.10
C ALA A 107 1.70 30.84 2.81
N GLU A 108 1.11 31.75 3.62
CA GLU A 108 -0.27 32.21 3.42
C GLU A 108 -0.49 32.94 2.08
N ASP A 109 0.55 33.55 1.54
CA ASP A 109 0.57 34.23 0.24
C ASP A 109 0.76 33.27 -0.95
N GLY A 110 0.89 31.95 -0.70
CA GLY A 110 1.10 30.92 -1.70
C GLY A 110 2.56 30.77 -2.15
N SER A 111 3.51 31.49 -1.59
CA SER A 111 4.93 31.32 -1.88
C SER A 111 5.47 30.02 -1.26
N ILE A 112 6.43 29.36 -1.93
CA ILE A 112 7.08 28.15 -1.43
C ILE A 112 8.04 28.53 -0.32
N THR A 113 7.81 27.99 0.89
CA THR A 113 8.66 28.21 2.07
C THR A 113 9.65 27.09 2.34
N GLY A 114 9.44 25.93 1.72
CA GLY A 114 10.35 24.79 1.88
C GLY A 114 10.00 23.62 0.99
N VAL A 115 10.99 22.75 0.81
CA VAL A 115 10.84 21.47 0.09
C VAL A 115 11.43 20.38 0.98
N ARG A 116 10.70 19.30 1.18
CA ARG A 116 11.15 18.10 1.88
C ARG A 116 10.78 16.87 1.08
N ASN A 117 11.48 15.77 1.28
CA ASN A 117 11.03 14.49 0.75
C ASN A 117 9.88 13.94 1.58
N ALA A 118 8.87 13.39 0.92
CA ALA A 118 7.80 12.64 1.59
C ALA A 118 8.41 11.40 2.26
N GLU A 119 8.05 11.17 3.51
CA GLU A 119 8.40 9.91 4.18
C GLU A 119 7.44 8.82 3.73
N ARG A 120 7.98 7.68 3.27
CA ARG A 120 7.22 6.48 2.99
C ARG A 120 7.56 5.42 4.04
N ASN A 121 6.82 5.45 5.14
CA ASN A 121 6.99 4.57 6.29
C ASN A 121 6.00 3.38 6.28
N ASP A 122 6.06 2.51 7.29
CA ASP A 122 5.22 1.31 7.39
C ASP A 122 3.72 1.64 7.44
N ALA A 123 3.33 2.77 8.01
CA ALA A 123 1.93 3.19 8.04
C ALA A 123 1.38 3.48 6.63
N HIS A 124 2.20 4.04 5.73
CA HIS A 124 1.86 4.24 4.32
C HIS A 124 1.80 2.90 3.58
N LYS A 125 2.83 2.07 3.76
CA LYS A 125 2.95 0.76 3.10
C LYS A 125 1.84 -0.20 3.50
N LEU A 126 1.37 -0.15 4.75
CA LEU A 126 0.22 -0.93 5.23
C LEU A 126 -1.05 -0.62 4.42
N ILE A 127 -1.35 0.67 4.25
CA ILE A 127 -2.52 1.08 3.44
C ILE A 127 -2.34 0.66 1.99
N GLU A 128 -1.14 0.81 1.43
CA GLU A 128 -0.81 0.38 0.07
C GLU A 128 -1.08 -1.13 -0.13
N GLU A 129 -0.57 -1.99 0.76
CA GLU A 129 -0.81 -3.43 0.68
C GLU A 129 -2.30 -3.80 0.78
N PHE A 130 -3.04 -3.14 1.67
CA PHE A 130 -4.48 -3.40 1.81
C PHE A 130 -5.27 -2.91 0.60
N MET A 131 -4.88 -1.79 0.00
CA MET A 131 -5.47 -1.32 -1.26
C MET A 131 -5.20 -2.29 -2.42
N ILE A 132 -3.97 -2.80 -2.53
CA ILE A 132 -3.60 -3.79 -3.55
C ILE A 132 -4.43 -5.06 -3.37
N ALA A 133 -4.49 -5.59 -2.15
CA ALA A 133 -5.28 -6.79 -1.84
C ALA A 133 -6.76 -6.62 -2.19
N ALA A 134 -7.36 -5.47 -1.85
CA ALA A 134 -8.74 -5.15 -2.19
C ALA A 134 -8.95 -5.07 -3.71
N ASN A 135 -8.05 -4.38 -4.43
CA ASN A 135 -8.12 -4.24 -5.88
C ASN A 135 -7.99 -5.60 -6.59
N GLU A 136 -7.05 -6.44 -6.16
CA GLU A 136 -6.90 -7.80 -6.68
C GLU A 136 -8.15 -8.66 -6.44
N ALA A 137 -8.75 -8.58 -5.25
CA ALA A 137 -9.95 -9.34 -4.91
C ALA A 137 -11.15 -8.93 -5.77
N VAL A 138 -11.37 -7.62 -5.96
CA VAL A 138 -12.44 -7.09 -6.82
C VAL A 138 -12.22 -7.49 -8.27
N ALA A 139 -11.02 -7.28 -8.81
CA ALA A 139 -10.71 -7.61 -10.20
C ALA A 139 -10.91 -9.11 -10.48
N ARG A 140 -10.43 -9.97 -9.59
CA ARG A 140 -10.60 -11.43 -9.71
C ARG A 140 -12.08 -11.84 -9.63
N HIS A 141 -12.84 -11.24 -8.71
CA HIS A 141 -14.27 -11.53 -8.58
C HIS A 141 -15.05 -11.16 -9.83
N LEU A 142 -14.86 -9.97 -10.38
CA LEU A 142 -15.56 -9.52 -11.58
C LEU A 142 -15.14 -10.30 -12.82
N SER A 143 -13.86 -10.62 -12.96
CA SER A 143 -13.33 -11.43 -14.06
C SER A 143 -13.90 -12.85 -14.05
N THR A 144 -13.89 -13.53 -12.90
CA THR A 144 -14.44 -14.89 -12.78
C THR A 144 -15.94 -14.93 -12.96
N SER A 145 -16.64 -13.88 -12.58
CA SER A 145 -18.10 -13.72 -12.79
C SER A 145 -18.46 -13.32 -14.22
N LYS A 146 -17.45 -13.08 -15.09
CA LYS A 146 -17.62 -12.61 -16.49
C LYS A 146 -18.43 -11.32 -16.60
N ILE A 147 -18.36 -10.46 -15.58
CA ILE A 147 -19.01 -9.15 -15.58
C ILE A 147 -18.10 -8.18 -16.34
N PRO A 148 -18.58 -7.53 -17.41
CA PRO A 148 -17.79 -6.52 -18.11
C PRO A 148 -17.48 -5.33 -17.19
N PHE A 149 -16.19 -4.94 -17.09
CA PHE A 149 -15.78 -3.75 -16.38
C PHE A 149 -14.45 -3.20 -16.95
N LEU A 150 -14.09 -1.98 -16.56
CA LEU A 150 -12.87 -1.34 -17.02
C LEU A 150 -11.70 -1.79 -16.16
N TYR A 151 -10.72 -2.44 -16.78
CA TYR A 151 -9.45 -2.77 -16.15
C TYR A 151 -8.46 -1.63 -16.32
N ARG A 152 -7.71 -1.33 -15.25
CA ARG A 152 -6.49 -0.55 -15.37
C ARG A 152 -5.34 -1.51 -15.66
N VAL A 153 -4.85 -1.48 -16.88
CA VAL A 153 -3.76 -2.36 -17.32
C VAL A 153 -2.49 -1.56 -17.60
N HIS A 154 -1.35 -2.19 -17.41
CA HIS A 154 -0.06 -1.69 -17.84
C HIS A 154 0.50 -2.69 -18.84
N PRO A 155 0.86 -2.27 -20.07
CA PRO A 155 1.52 -3.13 -21.04
C PRO A 155 2.92 -3.50 -20.53
N ALA A 156 3.45 -4.61 -21.03
CA ALA A 156 4.85 -4.94 -20.80
C ALA A 156 5.75 -3.79 -21.29
N PRO A 157 6.89 -3.54 -20.62
CA PRO A 157 7.85 -2.54 -21.08
C PRO A 157 8.34 -2.83 -22.50
N GLU A 158 8.61 -1.78 -23.27
CA GLU A 158 9.18 -1.92 -24.60
C GLU A 158 10.61 -2.51 -24.52
N GLU A 159 10.94 -3.42 -25.42
CA GLU A 159 12.24 -4.10 -25.45
C GLU A 159 13.43 -3.11 -25.48
N THR A 160 13.29 -2.00 -26.19
CA THR A 160 14.30 -0.93 -26.26
C THR A 160 14.55 -0.27 -24.91
N ARG A 161 13.49 -0.05 -24.10
CA ARG A 161 13.59 0.52 -22.76
C ARG A 161 14.20 -0.47 -21.77
N LEU A 162 13.86 -1.75 -21.89
CA LEU A 162 14.48 -2.82 -21.10
C LEU A 162 15.98 -2.93 -21.42
N ALA A 163 16.35 -2.94 -22.69
CA ALA A 163 17.76 -2.98 -23.10
C ALA A 163 18.56 -1.79 -22.55
N ALA A 164 17.99 -0.58 -22.61
CA ALA A 164 18.61 0.63 -22.03
C ALA A 164 18.77 0.53 -20.50
N LEU A 165 17.74 0.02 -19.80
CA LEU A 165 17.83 -0.22 -18.36
C LEU A 165 18.95 -1.20 -18.01
N PHE A 166 19.04 -2.34 -18.72
CA PHE A 166 20.08 -3.34 -18.48
C PHE A 166 21.48 -2.81 -18.78
N ALA A 167 21.65 -2.04 -19.87
CA ALA A 167 22.92 -1.38 -20.17
C ALA A 167 23.34 -0.42 -19.04
N THR A 168 22.40 0.33 -18.49
CA THR A 168 22.64 1.22 -17.35
C THR A 168 23.04 0.44 -16.09
N LEU A 169 22.31 -0.62 -15.76
CA LEU A 169 22.60 -1.45 -14.59
C LEU A 169 23.98 -2.12 -14.72
N GLN A 170 24.37 -2.58 -15.90
CA GLN A 170 25.70 -3.15 -16.13
C GLN A 170 26.81 -2.09 -15.99
N ALA A 171 26.57 -0.85 -16.45
CA ALA A 171 27.53 0.25 -16.34
C ALA A 171 27.71 0.76 -14.91
N THR A 172 26.70 0.62 -14.06
CA THR A 172 26.72 1.11 -12.65
C THR A 172 27.29 0.11 -11.67
N ALA A 173 27.80 -1.05 -12.09
CA ALA A 173 28.38 -2.10 -11.25
C ALA A 173 27.51 -2.46 -10.02
N VAL A 174 26.21 -2.57 -10.21
CA VAL A 174 25.28 -3.02 -9.16
C VAL A 174 25.56 -4.48 -8.87
N GLU A 175 26.25 -4.76 -7.78
CA GLU A 175 26.78 -6.08 -7.42
C GLU A 175 25.73 -7.12 -7.03
N ASN A 176 24.47 -6.83 -6.95
CA ASN A 176 23.44 -7.80 -6.55
C ASN A 176 22.14 -7.61 -7.31
N LEU A 177 22.18 -7.72 -8.64
CA LEU A 177 20.94 -7.92 -9.37
C LEU A 177 20.32 -9.26 -8.94
N PRO A 178 19.01 -9.32 -8.61
CA PRO A 178 18.38 -10.57 -8.24
C PRO A 178 18.65 -11.64 -9.30
N ALA A 179 19.11 -12.81 -8.87
CA ALA A 179 19.33 -13.94 -9.76
C ALA A 179 18.03 -14.27 -10.49
N GLY A 180 18.04 -14.22 -11.81
CA GLY A 180 16.87 -14.50 -12.64
C GLY A 180 16.32 -13.32 -13.45
N ILE A 181 16.77 -12.08 -13.18
CA ILE A 181 16.40 -10.93 -14.03
C ILE A 181 17.16 -10.95 -15.36
N ILE A 182 18.40 -11.46 -15.36
CA ILE A 182 19.24 -11.59 -16.55
C ILE A 182 19.60 -13.05 -16.75
N LYS A 183 19.29 -13.63 -17.89
CA LYS A 183 19.72 -14.94 -18.34
C LYS A 183 20.51 -14.78 -19.63
N ASN A 184 21.81 -15.16 -19.61
CA ASN A 184 22.72 -15.01 -20.79
C ASN A 184 22.87 -13.58 -21.33
N GLY A 185 22.83 -12.56 -20.45
CA GLY A 185 22.95 -11.14 -20.88
C GLY A 185 21.68 -10.53 -21.47
N GLN A 186 20.57 -11.26 -21.46
CA GLN A 186 19.25 -10.78 -21.87
C GLN A 186 18.23 -10.89 -20.71
N PRO A 187 17.15 -10.08 -20.72
CA PRO A 187 16.06 -10.22 -19.77
C PRO A 187 15.54 -11.66 -19.77
N ALA A 188 15.34 -12.25 -18.60
CA ALA A 188 14.66 -13.54 -18.53
C ALA A 188 13.21 -13.39 -18.96
N GLU A 189 12.65 -14.35 -19.72
CA GLU A 189 11.26 -14.32 -20.23
C GLU A 189 10.19 -14.12 -19.14
N ASN A 190 10.54 -14.27 -17.87
CA ASN A 190 9.64 -14.11 -16.70
C ASN A 190 10.15 -13.06 -15.71
N ALA A 191 10.96 -12.10 -16.14
CA ALA A 191 11.57 -11.09 -15.26
C ALA A 191 10.62 -9.92 -14.88
N LEU A 192 9.38 -9.95 -15.34
CA LEU A 192 8.34 -8.94 -15.08
C LEU A 192 7.02 -9.58 -14.66
#